data_f86e7e986f7bcd58ddab035e6e29e695
#
_entry.id   f86e7e986f7bcd58ddab035e6e29e695
#
_cell.length_a   1.000
_cell.length_b   1.000
_cell.length_c   1.000
_cell.angle_alpha   90.00
_cell.angle_beta   90.00
_cell.angle_gamma   90.00
#
_symmetry.space_group_name_H-M   'P 1'
#
loop_
_entity.id
_entity.type
_entity.pdbx_description
1 polymer ?
#
loop_
_entity_poly.entity_id
_entity_poly.type
_entity_poly.pdbx_seq_one_letter_code
_entity_poly.pdbx_strand_id
1 'polypeptide(L)'
;MVAEICIIGDGYSSAVLLLNLAKKKFDLKKIVVIGPKKLGAGQAFATHDSDYRLNGPADRINLFNDAQFDFLNWAQKNIVDVQAETKIGKFYKRQDFAKYLTYKLESLKNYSDINQIGEIAENIDFKDGKGQILLSNGNIITANTVIMATGXX
;
A
#
# COMPACT_ATOMS: atom_id res chain seq x y z
N MET A 1 7.16 -8.31 20.29
CA MET A 1 6.70 -8.95 19.06
C MET A 1 7.85 -9.15 18.10
N VAL A 2 7.91 -10.30 17.47
CA VAL A 2 8.93 -10.59 16.46
C VAL A 2 8.23 -10.94 15.16
N ALA A 3 8.60 -10.24 14.09
CA ALA A 3 8.02 -10.46 12.78
C ALA A 3 9.09 -10.98 11.82
N GLU A 4 8.68 -11.70 10.79
CA GLU A 4 9.61 -12.08 9.74
C GLU A 4 9.92 -10.86 8.88
N ILE A 5 8.89 -10.11 8.51
CA ILE A 5 9.03 -8.92 7.68
C ILE A 5 8.28 -7.77 8.35
N CYS A 6 8.95 -6.65 8.51
CA CYS A 6 8.32 -5.40 8.95
C CYS A 6 8.41 -4.41 7.81
N ILE A 7 7.25 -3.95 7.35
CA ILE A 7 7.16 -2.97 6.27
C ILE A 7 6.82 -1.63 6.90
N ILE A 8 7.68 -0.64 6.67
CA ILE A 8 7.47 0.70 7.20
C ILE A 8 6.92 1.57 6.08
N GLY A 9 5.67 1.96 6.23
CA GLY A 9 4.95 2.73 5.24
C GLY A 9 3.60 2.11 4.99
N ASP A 10 2.62 2.95 4.68
CA ASP A 10 1.24 2.49 4.48
C ASP A 10 0.66 2.92 3.13
N GLY A 11 1.53 3.27 2.19
CA GLY A 11 1.08 3.79 0.92
C GLY A 11 1.13 2.79 -0.22
N TYR A 12 1.32 3.33 -1.41
CA TYR A 12 1.28 2.55 -2.64
C TYR A 12 2.33 1.43 -2.64
N SER A 13 3.57 1.76 -2.26
CA SER A 13 4.64 0.77 -2.32
C SER A 13 4.38 -0.40 -1.38
N SER A 14 3.88 -0.11 -0.19
CA SER A 14 3.54 -1.17 0.76
C SER A 14 2.41 -2.04 0.22
N ALA A 15 1.39 -1.42 -0.37
CA ALA A 15 0.26 -2.16 -0.90
C ALA A 15 0.70 -3.09 -2.03
N VAL A 16 1.51 -2.59 -2.95
CA VAL A 16 1.97 -3.40 -4.07
C VAL A 16 2.85 -4.55 -3.58
N LEU A 17 3.74 -4.27 -2.62
CA LEU A 17 4.58 -5.32 -2.07
C LEU A 17 3.74 -6.41 -1.42
N LEU A 18 2.73 -6.03 -0.64
CA LEU A 18 1.87 -7.01 0.02
C LEU A 18 1.09 -7.85 -0.99
N LEU A 19 0.58 -7.19 -2.04
CA LEU A 19 -0.15 -7.92 -3.07
C LEU A 19 0.77 -8.94 -3.77
N ASN A 20 2.01 -8.57 -4.01
CA ASN A 20 2.96 -9.48 -4.62
C ASN A 20 3.35 -10.62 -3.68
N LEU A 21 3.55 -10.32 -2.40
CA LEU A 21 3.85 -11.38 -1.43
C LEU A 21 2.70 -12.36 -1.31
N ALA A 22 1.46 -11.85 -1.32
CA ALA A 22 0.30 -12.71 -1.27
C ALA A 22 0.18 -13.56 -2.53
N LYS A 23 0.49 -12.99 -3.69
CA LYS A 23 0.46 -13.74 -4.94
C LYS A 23 1.45 -14.90 -4.91
N LYS A 24 2.58 -14.70 -4.25
CA LYS A 24 3.59 -15.75 -4.09
C LYS A 24 3.31 -16.64 -2.89
N LYS A 25 2.14 -16.47 -2.26
CA LYS A 25 1.67 -17.30 -1.14
C LYS A 25 2.54 -17.21 0.11
N PHE A 26 3.16 -16.05 0.32
CA PHE A 26 3.86 -15.80 1.57
C PHE A 26 2.85 -15.76 2.73
N ASP A 27 3.28 -16.25 3.88
CA ASP A 27 2.41 -16.29 5.07
C ASP A 27 2.22 -14.89 5.62
N LEU A 28 1.03 -14.34 5.45
CA LEU A 28 0.75 -12.95 5.84
C LEU A 28 0.77 -12.74 7.35
N LYS A 29 0.65 -13.81 8.14
CA LYS A 29 0.78 -13.70 9.59
C LYS A 29 2.17 -13.25 10.02
N LYS A 30 3.16 -13.43 9.15
CA LYS A 30 4.54 -13.08 9.47
C LYS A 30 4.90 -11.65 9.12
N ILE A 31 3.92 -10.87 8.71
CA ILE A 31 4.14 -9.49 8.23
C ILE A 31 3.53 -8.49 9.19
N VAL A 32 4.32 -7.47 9.53
CA VAL A 32 3.85 -6.31 10.28
C VAL A 32 3.99 -5.10 9.36
N VAL A 33 2.95 -4.28 9.28
CA VAL A 33 2.99 -3.01 8.53
C VAL A 33 2.81 -1.87 9.51
N ILE A 34 3.72 -0.91 9.46
CA ILE A 34 3.70 0.23 10.37
C ILE A 34 3.43 1.49 9.57
N GLY A 35 2.39 2.24 9.97
CA GLY A 35 2.06 3.50 9.35
C GLY A 35 0.79 4.06 9.94
N PRO A 36 0.66 5.41 9.99
CA PRO A 36 -0.50 6.02 10.64
C PRO A 36 -1.76 6.01 9.79
N LYS A 37 -1.64 5.81 8.49
CA LYS A 37 -2.80 5.86 7.61
C LYS A 37 -3.29 4.46 7.28
N LYS A 38 -4.47 4.39 6.69
CA LYS A 38 -4.98 3.12 6.20
C LYS A 38 -4.05 2.59 5.11
N LEU A 39 -3.79 1.29 5.15
CA LEU A 39 -2.87 0.67 4.21
C LEU A 39 -3.35 0.90 2.77
N GLY A 40 -2.43 1.32 1.92
CA GLY A 40 -2.72 1.66 0.54
C GLY A 40 -2.97 3.12 0.31
N ALA A 41 -3.34 3.86 1.36
CA ALA A 41 -3.61 5.29 1.21
C ALA A 41 -2.33 6.12 1.21
N GLY A 42 -1.51 5.93 2.25
CA GLY A 42 -0.26 6.69 2.35
C GLY A 42 -0.48 8.17 2.35
N GLN A 43 0.61 8.89 2.30
CA GLN A 43 0.51 10.34 2.28
C GLN A 43 0.13 10.87 0.91
N ALA A 44 0.65 10.23 -0.14
CA ALA A 44 0.37 10.68 -1.49
C ALA A 44 -1.10 10.51 -1.89
N PHE A 45 -1.75 9.48 -1.34
CA PHE A 45 -3.15 9.19 -1.68
C PHE A 45 -4.13 9.62 -0.61
N ALA A 46 -3.66 10.20 0.49
CA ALA A 46 -4.52 10.63 1.58
C ALA A 46 -4.92 12.09 1.47
N THR A 47 -4.55 12.75 0.39
CA THR A 47 -4.87 14.16 0.19
C THR A 47 -6.38 14.36 0.09
N HIS A 48 -6.83 15.49 0.61
CA HIS A 48 -8.23 15.89 0.49
C HIS A 48 -8.50 16.67 -0.77
N ASP A 49 -7.46 16.98 -1.55
CA ASP A 49 -7.65 17.72 -2.80
C ASP A 49 -8.22 16.78 -3.85
N SER A 50 -9.50 16.96 -4.16
CA SER A 50 -10.18 16.09 -5.08
C SER A 50 -9.72 16.24 -6.52
N ASP A 51 -8.97 17.30 -6.81
CA ASP A 51 -8.45 17.52 -8.16
C ASP A 51 -7.12 16.84 -8.41
N TYR A 52 -6.50 16.24 -7.38
CA TYR A 52 -5.24 15.55 -7.55
C TYR A 52 -5.45 14.26 -8.34
N ARG A 53 -4.82 14.21 -9.51
CA ARG A 53 -4.98 13.06 -10.40
C ARG A 53 -3.67 12.32 -10.60
N LEU A 54 -3.80 11.06 -11.04
CA LEU A 54 -2.64 10.24 -11.39
C LEU A 54 -1.96 10.82 -12.62
N ASN A 55 -0.65 10.61 -12.70
CA ASN A 55 0.13 11.11 -13.82
C ASN A 55 0.00 10.25 -15.07
N GLY A 56 -0.47 9.03 -14.94
CA GLY A 56 -0.62 8.12 -16.05
C GLY A 56 -2.07 7.74 -16.30
N PRO A 57 -2.42 7.42 -17.54
CA PRO A 57 -3.79 6.99 -17.84
C PRO A 57 -4.06 5.61 -17.27
N ALA A 58 -5.34 5.36 -16.98
CA ALA A 58 -5.75 4.16 -16.28
C ALA A 58 -5.40 2.87 -17.05
N ASP A 59 -5.39 2.91 -18.38
CA ASP A 59 -5.11 1.72 -19.15
C ASP A 59 -3.63 1.31 -19.10
N ARG A 60 -2.77 2.16 -18.53
CA ARG A 60 -1.35 1.84 -18.38
C ARG A 60 -0.96 1.49 -16.95
N ILE A 61 -1.92 1.48 -16.05
CA ILE A 61 -1.64 1.18 -14.64
C ILE A 61 -1.95 -0.28 -14.37
N ASN A 62 -0.91 -1.04 -14.06
CA ASN A 62 -1.04 -2.46 -13.76
C ASN A 62 -0.25 -2.79 -12.51
N LEU A 63 -0.87 -3.52 -11.59
CA LEU A 63 -0.17 -3.99 -10.40
C LEU A 63 0.64 -5.25 -10.68
N PHE A 64 0.19 -6.04 -11.64
CA PHE A 64 0.87 -7.27 -12.04
C PHE A 64 0.88 -7.33 -13.56
N ASN A 65 1.89 -8.01 -14.11
CA ASN A 65 1.99 -8.11 -15.56
C ASN A 65 0.82 -8.85 -16.18
N ASP A 66 0.19 -9.73 -15.46
CA ASP A 66 -0.91 -10.54 -15.98
C ASP A 66 -2.28 -9.94 -15.70
N ALA A 67 -2.34 -8.75 -15.13
CA ALA A 67 -3.60 -8.10 -14.78
C ALA A 67 -3.79 -6.83 -15.60
N GLN A 68 -3.59 -6.94 -16.89
CA GLN A 68 -3.68 -5.79 -17.78
C GLN A 68 -5.09 -5.18 -17.72
N PHE A 69 -5.15 -3.85 -17.64
CA PHE A 69 -6.40 -3.08 -17.60
C PHE A 69 -7.25 -3.33 -16.34
N ASP A 70 -6.67 -3.95 -15.31
CA ASP A 70 -7.47 -4.27 -14.12
C ASP A 70 -7.98 -2.99 -13.44
N PHE A 71 -7.11 -1.99 -13.26
CA PHE A 71 -7.55 -0.74 -12.64
C PHE A 71 -8.59 -0.03 -13.50
N LEU A 72 -8.35 0.05 -14.81
CA LEU A 72 -9.29 0.72 -15.70
C LEU A 72 -10.67 0.07 -15.62
N ASN A 73 -10.72 -1.26 -15.70
CA ASN A 73 -11.99 -1.98 -15.64
C ASN A 73 -12.69 -1.76 -14.30
N TRP A 74 -11.95 -1.82 -13.21
CA TRP A 74 -12.53 -1.58 -11.90
C TRP A 74 -13.07 -0.16 -11.79
N ALA A 75 -12.31 0.83 -12.27
CA ALA A 75 -12.72 2.22 -12.15
C ALA A 75 -13.98 2.50 -12.97
N GLN A 76 -14.07 1.92 -14.15
CA GLN A 76 -15.24 2.13 -14.99
C GLN A 76 -16.51 1.59 -14.35
N LYS A 77 -16.39 0.54 -13.54
CA LYS A 77 -17.54 -0.03 -12.84
C LYS A 77 -17.88 0.68 -11.54
N ASN A 78 -16.89 1.26 -10.88
CA ASN A 78 -17.04 1.71 -9.49
C ASN A 78 -16.94 3.21 -9.29
N ILE A 79 -16.37 3.95 -10.25
CA ILE A 79 -16.12 5.38 -10.09
C ILE A 79 -16.91 6.16 -11.15
N VAL A 80 -17.61 7.19 -10.70
CA VAL A 80 -18.27 8.13 -11.60
C VAL A 80 -17.44 9.40 -11.64
N ASP A 81 -16.75 9.63 -12.77
CA ASP A 81 -15.83 10.76 -12.92
C ASP A 81 -15.80 11.16 -14.38
N VAL A 82 -16.72 12.06 -14.75
CA VAL A 82 -16.82 12.46 -16.15
C VAL A 82 -15.59 13.23 -16.64
N GLN A 83 -14.86 13.82 -15.73
CA GLN A 83 -13.65 14.58 -16.09
C GLN A 83 -12.42 13.70 -16.25
N ALA A 84 -12.54 12.41 -15.98
CA ALA A 84 -11.41 11.51 -16.17
C ALA A 84 -11.07 11.32 -17.66
N GLU A 85 -12.05 11.41 -18.52
CA GLU A 85 -11.88 11.18 -19.95
C GLU A 85 -11.08 12.31 -20.60
N THR A 86 -10.02 11.98 -21.30
CA THR A 86 -9.24 12.93 -22.07
C THR A 86 -8.91 12.32 -23.44
N LYS A 87 -8.28 13.12 -24.30
CA LYS A 87 -7.93 12.67 -25.64
C LYS A 87 -6.87 11.58 -25.63
N ILE A 88 -6.07 11.50 -24.56
CA ILE A 88 -4.97 10.53 -24.50
C ILE A 88 -5.22 9.42 -23.47
N GLY A 89 -6.42 9.37 -22.90
CA GLY A 89 -6.76 8.31 -21.97
C GLY A 89 -7.58 8.82 -20.82
N LYS A 90 -7.84 7.93 -19.87
CA LYS A 90 -8.62 8.27 -18.69
C LYS A 90 -7.69 8.46 -17.49
N PHE A 91 -7.73 9.63 -16.89
CA PHE A 91 -6.89 10.00 -15.75
C PHE A 91 -7.76 10.14 -14.51
N TYR A 92 -7.70 9.15 -13.65
CA TYR A 92 -8.51 9.13 -12.43
C TYR A 92 -7.80 9.85 -11.30
N LYS A 93 -8.57 10.17 -10.26
CA LYS A 93 -8.04 10.83 -9.08
C LYS A 93 -7.20 9.87 -8.26
N ARG A 94 -6.21 10.41 -7.55
CA ARG A 94 -5.38 9.60 -6.65
C ARG A 94 -6.21 8.96 -5.56
N GLN A 95 -7.24 9.65 -5.06
CA GLN A 95 -8.14 9.09 -4.07
C GLN A 95 -8.84 7.83 -4.59
N ASP A 96 -9.22 7.85 -5.86
CA ASP A 96 -9.92 6.71 -6.44
C ASP A 96 -8.98 5.54 -6.67
N PHE A 97 -7.72 5.83 -6.99
CA PHE A 97 -6.73 4.76 -7.08
C PHE A 97 -6.46 4.15 -5.71
N ALA A 98 -6.46 4.96 -4.65
CA ALA A 98 -6.33 4.43 -3.29
C ALA A 98 -7.49 3.51 -2.93
N LYS A 99 -8.70 3.84 -3.39
CA LYS A 99 -9.85 2.95 -3.19
C LYS A 99 -9.64 1.61 -3.88
N TYR A 100 -9.08 1.64 -5.08
CA TYR A 100 -8.79 0.42 -5.82
C TYR A 100 -7.76 -0.43 -5.08
N LEU A 101 -6.68 0.19 -4.59
CA LEU A 101 -5.67 -0.54 -3.84
C LEU A 101 -6.26 -1.17 -2.59
N THR A 102 -7.10 -0.43 -1.89
CA THR A 102 -7.76 -0.96 -0.71
C THR A 102 -8.66 -2.13 -1.07
N TYR A 103 -9.40 -2.02 -2.16
CA TYR A 103 -10.24 -3.11 -2.63
C TYR A 103 -9.42 -4.36 -2.92
N LYS A 104 -8.29 -4.20 -3.61
CA LYS A 104 -7.43 -5.35 -3.93
C LYS A 104 -6.89 -6.00 -2.67
N LEU A 105 -6.44 -5.18 -1.70
CA LEU A 105 -5.91 -5.72 -0.45
C LEU A 105 -6.99 -6.45 0.34
N GLU A 106 -8.15 -5.84 0.48
CA GLU A 106 -9.23 -6.44 1.27
C GLU A 106 -9.79 -7.69 0.60
N SER A 107 -9.55 -7.85 -0.69
CA SER A 107 -9.96 -9.05 -1.41
C SER A 107 -9.01 -10.24 -1.19
N LEU A 108 -7.86 -10.00 -0.59
CA LEU A 108 -6.93 -11.09 -0.30
C LEU A 108 -7.53 -12.03 0.73
N LYS A 109 -7.35 -13.33 0.52
CA LYS A 109 -7.97 -14.35 1.36
C LYS A 109 -7.60 -14.18 2.84
N ASN A 110 -6.35 -13.88 3.12
CA ASN A 110 -5.86 -13.80 4.50
C ASN A 110 -5.42 -12.38 4.86
N TYR A 111 -6.11 -11.39 4.31
CA TYR A 111 -5.72 -10.01 4.54
C TYR A 111 -5.72 -9.65 6.03
N SER A 112 -6.69 -10.14 6.78
CA SER A 112 -6.78 -9.84 8.20
C SER A 112 -5.64 -10.44 9.03
N ASP A 113 -4.87 -11.35 8.46
CA ASP A 113 -3.71 -11.90 9.15
C ASP A 113 -2.55 -10.90 9.23
N ILE A 114 -2.52 -9.91 8.34
CA ILE A 114 -1.47 -8.89 8.37
C ILE A 114 -1.65 -8.03 9.62
N ASN A 115 -0.57 -7.89 10.38
CA ASN A 115 -0.61 -7.05 11.57
C ASN A 115 -0.33 -5.60 11.18
N GLN A 116 -1.36 -4.77 11.17
CA GLN A 116 -1.24 -3.36 10.83
C GLN A 116 -1.20 -2.54 12.10
N ILE A 117 -0.14 -1.77 12.26
CA ILE A 117 0.07 -0.95 13.44
C ILE A 117 0.00 0.52 13.04
N GLY A 118 -0.98 1.23 13.59
CA GLY A 118 -1.24 2.63 13.25
C GLY A 118 -0.37 3.58 14.04
N GLU A 119 0.94 3.42 13.91
CA GLU A 119 1.92 4.23 14.61
C GLU A 119 2.98 4.69 13.63
N ILE A 120 3.84 5.59 14.09
CA ILE A 120 4.96 6.07 13.31
C ILE A 120 6.23 5.37 13.80
N ALA A 121 7.06 4.92 12.88
CA ALA A 121 8.38 4.37 13.23
C ALA A 121 9.32 5.53 13.49
N GLU A 122 9.71 5.69 14.75
CA GLU A 122 10.53 6.83 15.14
C GLU A 122 12.01 6.55 15.05
N ASN A 123 12.41 5.30 15.20
CA ASN A 123 13.81 4.95 15.14
C ASN A 123 13.95 3.50 14.74
N ILE A 124 15.00 3.19 14.01
CA ILE A 124 15.29 1.82 13.58
C ILE A 124 16.75 1.53 13.89
N ASP A 125 16.97 0.48 14.68
CA ASP A 125 18.31 -0.02 14.96
C ASP A 125 18.42 -1.45 14.49
N PHE A 126 19.63 -1.87 14.19
CA PHE A 126 19.89 -3.25 13.85
C PHE A 126 20.79 -3.85 14.91
N LYS A 127 20.37 -5.00 15.42
CA LYS A 127 21.08 -5.67 16.49
C LYS A 127 20.97 -7.17 16.28
N ASP A 128 22.12 -7.84 16.25
CA ASP A 128 22.20 -9.29 16.07
C ASP A 128 21.47 -9.73 14.78
N GLY A 129 21.62 -8.93 13.73
CA GLY A 129 21.05 -9.25 12.43
C GLY A 129 19.56 -8.97 12.29
N LYS A 130 18.95 -8.36 13.30
CA LYS A 130 17.52 -8.07 13.27
C LYS A 130 17.28 -6.58 13.42
N GLY A 131 16.18 -6.12 12.85
CA GLY A 131 15.77 -4.74 13.02
C GLY A 131 14.94 -4.56 14.28
N GLN A 132 15.17 -3.46 14.98
CA GLN A 132 14.35 -3.07 16.13
C GLN A 132 13.77 -1.71 15.83
N ILE A 133 12.46 -1.64 15.79
CA ILE A 133 11.75 -0.43 15.37
C ILE A 133 11.04 0.16 16.59
N LEU A 134 11.44 1.38 16.97
CA LEU A 134 10.77 2.10 18.05
C LEU A 134 9.58 2.83 17.48
N LEU A 135 8.42 2.58 18.04
CA LEU A 135 7.18 3.18 17.58
C LEU A 135 6.83 4.43 18.36
N SER A 136 5.97 5.26 17.81
CA SER A 136 5.56 6.51 18.42
C SER A 136 4.86 6.30 19.78
N ASN A 137 4.31 5.12 20.02
CA ASN A 137 3.70 4.83 21.31
C ASN A 137 4.68 4.24 22.34
N GLY A 138 5.97 4.15 21.98
CA GLY A 138 6.99 3.63 22.88
C GLY A 138 7.26 2.15 22.77
N ASN A 139 6.44 1.42 22.03
CA ASN A 139 6.66 -0.02 21.85
C ASN A 139 7.76 -0.28 20.84
N ILE A 140 8.32 -1.48 20.90
CA ILE A 140 9.39 -1.89 19.99
C ILE A 140 8.96 -3.15 19.26
N ILE A 141 9.14 -3.12 17.94
CA ILE A 141 8.91 -4.28 17.07
C ILE A 141 10.26 -4.81 16.62
N THR A 142 10.45 -6.11 16.71
CA THR A 142 11.65 -6.76 16.20
C THR A 142 11.31 -7.53 14.95
N ALA A 143 12.14 -7.42 13.91
CA ALA A 143 11.88 -8.09 12.64
C ALA A 143 13.16 -8.62 12.05
N ASN A 144 13.05 -9.77 11.37
CA ASN A 144 14.20 -10.32 10.67
C ASN A 144 14.57 -9.48 9.45
N THR A 145 13.57 -8.94 8.77
CA THR A 145 13.77 -8.09 7.60
C THR A 145 12.93 -6.82 7.76
N VAL A 146 13.55 -5.68 7.51
CA VAL A 146 12.86 -4.40 7.54
C VAL A 146 12.88 -3.80 6.14
N ILE A 147 11.71 -3.45 5.63
CA ILE A 147 11.58 -2.86 4.31
C ILE A 147 11.05 -1.45 4.45
N MET A 148 11.80 -0.48 3.94
CA MET A 148 11.39 0.92 3.95
C MET A 148 10.55 1.18 2.72
N ALA A 149 9.26 1.36 2.92
CA ALA A 149 8.31 1.62 1.84
C ALA A 149 7.59 2.93 2.07
N THR A 150 8.33 3.94 2.53
CA THR A 150 7.75 5.24 2.85
C THR A 150 7.45 6.08 1.60
N GLY A 151 7.84 5.58 0.46
CA GLY A 151 7.60 6.27 -0.78
C GLY A 151 8.45 7.54 -0.92
N UNK A 152 8.89 7.70 -1.70
CA UNK A 152 9.38 8.72 -1.71
C UNK A 152 9.09 9.56 -2.33
N UNK A 153 8.84 10.06 -2.27
CA UNK A 153 8.22 10.63 -2.87
C UNK A 153 8.63 10.35 -2.80
#